data_ebfa746fde8417dbdc99ce45802185bf
#
_entry.id   ebfa746fde8417dbdc99ce45802185bf
#
_cell.length_a   1.000
_cell.length_b   1.000
_cell.length_c   1.000
_cell.angle_alpha   90.00
_cell.angle_beta   90.00
_cell.angle_gamma   90.00
#
_symmetry.space_group_name_H-M   'P 1'
#
loop_
_entity.id
_entity.type
_entity.pdbx_description
1 polymer ?
#
loop_
_entity_poly.entity_id
_entity_poly.type
_entity_poly.pdbx_seq_one_letter_code
_entity_poly.pdbx_strand_id
1 'polypeptide(L)'
;MTMKKLIKWTLNHVPRPLLQRIAGWAVPMAGLFYRGRGAECPVCGAKYRKFLPYGYVHTRANALCPKCLSLERHRLLWLYLTRETDLLKCYPRTLHIAPEVCIMRHLKPHFAGHPGQYVTADLESPLADLHFDVQQIPLADDSVDVILCNHLLEHVADDRKALCELYRILKPGGWGILLSPVEADYEQTFEDDTITDPDERTRIFGQYDHRRIYGADYPDRLRAAGFEAADIDYAATFTDAERELYALARRPYLRRLQALTRQPDTVSAAAPGSPGYTRCTEYFPEFPA
;
A
#
# COMPACT_ATOMS: atom_id res chain seq x y z
N MET A 1 3.70 3.62 36.86
CA MET A 1 3.17 3.03 35.61
C MET A 1 4.27 3.13 34.56
N THR A 2 4.73 2.03 33.95
CA THR A 2 5.80 2.09 32.94
C THR A 2 5.26 2.75 31.68
N MET A 3 6.11 3.49 30.95
CA MET A 3 5.76 4.17 29.69
C MET A 3 5.02 3.26 28.71
N LYS A 4 5.42 1.97 28.63
CA LYS A 4 4.73 0.95 27.81
C LYS A 4 3.28 0.71 28.23
N LYS A 5 2.99 0.67 29.54
CA LYS A 5 1.62 0.52 30.06
C LYS A 5 0.75 1.74 29.76
N LEU A 6 1.31 2.94 29.84
CA LEU A 6 0.62 4.19 29.50
C LEU A 6 0.28 4.23 27.99
N ILE A 7 1.23 3.89 27.14
CA ILE A 7 1.02 3.83 25.68
C ILE A 7 -0.07 2.79 25.35
N LYS A 8 -0.02 1.58 25.92
CA LYS A 8 -1.05 0.56 25.71
C LYS A 8 -2.43 1.05 26.14
N TRP A 9 -2.52 1.68 27.31
CA TRP A 9 -3.77 2.25 27.81
C TRP A 9 -4.33 3.32 26.86
N THR A 10 -3.47 4.25 26.41
CA THR A 10 -3.85 5.31 25.48
C THR A 10 -4.36 4.75 24.15
N LEU A 11 -3.67 3.77 23.57
CA LEU A 11 -4.06 3.14 22.31
C LEU A 11 -5.42 2.41 22.40
N ASN A 12 -5.75 1.87 23.58
CA ASN A 12 -7.00 1.13 23.80
C ASN A 12 -8.18 2.01 24.20
N HIS A 13 -7.95 3.22 24.74
CA HIS A 13 -9.01 4.05 25.31
C HIS A 13 -9.23 5.38 24.57
N VAL A 14 -8.28 5.77 23.70
CA VAL A 14 -8.41 7.01 22.93
C VAL A 14 -8.82 6.68 21.49
N PRO A 15 -9.89 7.28 20.96
CA PRO A 15 -10.34 7.05 19.58
C PRO A 15 -9.20 7.28 18.57
N ARG A 16 -9.05 6.35 17.62
CA ARG A 16 -8.01 6.43 16.57
C ARG A 16 -7.92 7.78 15.86
N PRO A 17 -9.06 8.44 15.49
CA PRO A 17 -8.99 9.77 14.85
C PRO A 17 -8.32 10.83 15.72
N LEU A 18 -8.55 10.79 17.04
CA LEU A 18 -7.93 11.73 17.98
C LEU A 18 -6.43 11.46 18.14
N LEU A 19 -6.05 10.18 18.22
CA LEU A 19 -4.62 9.78 18.24
C LEU A 19 -3.91 10.22 16.97
N GLN A 20 -4.53 10.07 15.82
CA GLN A 20 -3.97 10.52 14.54
C GLN A 20 -3.81 12.05 14.49
N ARG A 21 -4.78 12.80 15.02
CA ARG A 21 -4.66 14.27 15.12
C ARG A 21 -3.52 14.70 16.06
N ILE A 22 -3.43 14.08 17.24
CA ILE A 22 -2.34 14.36 18.21
C ILE A 22 -0.99 13.96 17.59
N ALA A 23 -0.88 12.80 16.99
CA ALA A 23 0.35 12.36 16.31
C ALA A 23 0.74 13.33 15.17
N GLY A 24 -0.24 13.81 14.41
CA GLY A 24 -0.04 14.79 13.34
C GLY A 24 0.60 16.11 13.83
N TRP A 25 0.45 16.46 15.11
CA TRP A 25 1.06 17.64 15.71
C TRP A 25 2.34 17.31 16.49
N ALA A 26 2.29 16.29 17.33
CA ALA A 26 3.40 15.96 18.24
C ALA A 26 4.61 15.39 17.50
N VAL A 27 4.40 14.58 16.47
CA VAL A 27 5.49 13.92 15.75
C VAL A 27 6.32 14.90 14.93
N PRO A 28 5.75 15.86 14.17
CA PRO A 28 6.54 16.91 13.52
C PRO A 28 7.35 17.76 14.49
N MET A 29 6.80 18.08 15.67
CA MET A 29 7.54 18.79 16.72
C MET A 29 8.74 17.99 17.22
N ALA A 30 8.56 16.70 17.47
CA ALA A 30 9.69 15.79 17.79
C ALA A 30 10.71 15.75 16.64
N GLY A 31 10.27 15.86 15.40
CA GLY A 31 11.12 15.90 14.20
C GLY A 31 12.16 17.06 14.21
N LEU A 32 11.88 18.16 14.91
CA LEU A 32 12.84 19.26 15.03
C LEU A 32 14.16 18.82 15.68
N PHE A 33 14.10 17.92 16.65
CA PHE A 33 15.27 17.34 17.32
C PHE A 33 16.02 16.32 16.48
N TYR A 34 15.42 15.85 15.39
CA TYR A 34 15.99 14.85 14.48
C TYR A 34 16.56 15.48 13.20
N ARG A 35 16.55 16.79 13.04
CA ARG A 35 17.08 17.48 11.84
C ARG A 35 18.51 17.05 11.53
N GLY A 36 18.82 16.86 10.24
CA GLY A 36 20.14 16.43 9.76
C GLY A 36 20.08 15.92 8.33
N ARG A 37 21.12 15.25 7.87
CA ARG A 37 21.26 14.78 6.47
C ARG A 37 21.55 13.27 6.36
N GLY A 38 21.35 12.51 7.44
CA GLY A 38 21.62 11.06 7.45
C GLY A 38 20.50 10.21 6.83
N ALA A 39 19.28 10.76 6.72
CA ALA A 39 18.16 10.09 6.05
C ALA A 39 17.31 11.12 5.30
N GLU A 40 16.80 10.73 4.14
CA GLU A 40 15.92 11.54 3.30
C GLU A 40 14.62 10.79 3.01
N CYS A 41 13.49 11.44 3.23
CA CYS A 41 12.20 10.84 2.90
C CYS A 41 11.83 11.12 1.45
N PRO A 42 11.78 10.14 0.56
CA PRO A 42 11.44 10.36 -0.84
C PRO A 42 10.00 10.83 -1.04
N VAL A 43 9.10 10.53 -0.07
CA VAL A 43 7.70 10.95 -0.15
C VAL A 43 7.53 12.45 0.05
N CYS A 44 8.20 13.04 1.04
CA CYS A 44 8.00 14.45 1.39
C CYS A 44 9.25 15.34 1.28
N GLY A 45 10.38 14.81 0.82
CA GLY A 45 11.66 15.50 0.65
C GLY A 45 12.34 15.94 1.95
N ALA A 46 11.80 15.59 3.13
CA ALA A 46 12.38 16.01 4.40
C ALA A 46 13.65 15.24 4.76
N LYS A 47 14.63 15.95 5.34
CA LYS A 47 15.93 15.39 5.71
C LYS A 47 16.10 15.40 7.22
N TYR A 48 16.59 14.26 7.76
CA TYR A 48 16.80 14.05 9.18
C TYR A 48 18.13 13.33 9.43
N ARG A 49 18.63 13.37 10.67
CA ARG A 49 19.78 12.52 11.04
C ARG A 49 19.42 11.03 10.96
N LYS A 50 18.19 10.72 11.36
CA LYS A 50 17.52 9.40 11.27
C LYS A 50 16.03 9.61 11.46
N PHE A 51 15.21 8.65 11.03
CA PHE A 51 13.78 8.66 11.31
C PHE A 51 13.46 8.14 12.72
N LEU A 52 12.22 8.33 13.15
CA LEU A 52 11.72 7.85 14.44
C LEU A 52 11.58 6.34 14.43
N PRO A 53 11.68 5.69 15.60
CA PRO A 53 11.33 4.27 15.72
C PRO A 53 9.82 4.09 15.55
N TYR A 54 9.43 2.91 15.04
CA TYR A 54 8.03 2.54 14.87
C TYR A 54 7.81 1.04 15.16
N GLY A 55 6.63 0.71 15.69
CA GLY A 55 6.18 -0.64 16.00
C GLY A 55 6.00 -0.85 17.49
N TYR A 56 4.88 -1.48 17.87
CA TYR A 56 4.51 -1.73 19.25
C TYR A 56 5.07 -3.04 19.77
N VAL A 57 4.91 -4.12 19.01
CA VAL A 57 5.41 -5.46 19.35
C VAL A 57 6.89 -5.57 18.99
N HIS A 58 7.23 -5.23 17.77
CA HIS A 58 8.60 -5.22 17.24
C HIS A 58 8.99 -3.82 16.81
N THR A 59 9.64 -3.08 17.69
CA THR A 59 10.11 -1.73 17.39
C THR A 59 11.22 -1.77 16.35
N ARG A 60 11.01 -1.10 15.21
CA ARG A 60 12.01 -0.88 14.18
C ARG A 60 12.59 0.52 14.33
N ALA A 61 13.91 0.60 14.42
CA ALA A 61 14.62 1.89 14.41
C ALA A 61 14.58 2.48 12.99
N ASN A 62 14.67 3.80 12.87
CA ASN A 62 14.76 4.52 11.61
C ASN A 62 13.59 4.26 10.64
N ALA A 63 12.37 4.05 11.17
CA ALA A 63 11.21 3.59 10.41
C ALA A 63 10.25 4.71 9.98
N LEU A 64 9.87 5.60 10.91
CA LEU A 64 8.79 6.58 10.73
C LEU A 64 9.33 7.97 10.39
N CYS A 65 9.01 8.49 9.22
CA CYS A 65 9.34 9.87 8.86
C CYS A 65 8.61 10.86 9.79
N PRO A 66 9.32 11.75 10.49
CA PRO A 66 8.67 12.69 11.41
C PRO A 66 7.72 13.70 10.74
N LYS A 67 7.92 14.02 9.45
CA LYS A 67 7.10 15.01 8.73
C LYS A 67 5.82 14.42 8.15
N CYS A 68 5.93 13.38 7.34
CA CYS A 68 4.76 12.84 6.62
C CYS A 68 4.22 11.53 7.18
N LEU A 69 4.87 10.98 8.22
CA LEU A 69 4.53 9.72 8.86
C LEU A 69 4.65 8.49 7.93
N SER A 70 5.39 8.62 6.82
CA SER A 70 5.67 7.48 5.96
C SER A 70 6.54 6.45 6.66
N LEU A 71 6.22 5.18 6.48
CA LEU A 71 7.01 4.03 6.87
C LEU A 71 7.88 3.55 5.70
N GLU A 72 8.73 2.56 5.95
CA GLU A 72 9.63 1.96 4.97
C GLU A 72 8.89 1.53 3.70
N ARG A 73 7.77 0.79 3.86
CA ARG A 73 6.92 0.32 2.75
C ARG A 73 6.31 1.45 1.93
N HIS A 74 5.91 2.55 2.59
CA HIS A 74 5.34 3.70 1.90
C HIS A 74 6.40 4.43 1.07
N ARG A 75 7.64 4.48 1.55
CA ARG A 75 8.77 5.06 0.80
C ARG A 75 9.14 4.20 -0.39
N LEU A 76 9.14 2.87 -0.21
CA LEU A 76 9.40 1.92 -1.29
C LEU A 76 8.31 2.02 -2.38
N LEU A 77 7.04 2.00 -1.98
CA LEU A 77 5.90 2.20 -2.89
C LEU A 77 6.02 3.53 -3.65
N TRP A 78 6.30 4.62 -2.95
CA TRP A 78 6.44 5.94 -3.59
C TRP A 78 7.56 5.98 -4.62
N LEU A 79 8.72 5.38 -4.31
CA LEU A 79 9.85 5.27 -5.24
C LEU A 79 9.45 4.45 -6.47
N TYR A 80 8.73 3.36 -6.30
CA TYR A 80 8.22 2.56 -7.42
C TYR A 80 7.24 3.36 -8.28
N LEU A 81 6.22 3.95 -7.68
CA LEU A 81 5.23 4.74 -8.41
C LEU A 81 5.83 5.90 -9.21
N THR A 82 6.89 6.52 -8.69
CA THR A 82 7.53 7.69 -9.33
C THR A 82 8.63 7.33 -10.33
N ARG A 83 9.27 6.18 -10.20
CA ARG A 83 10.40 5.78 -11.03
C ARG A 83 10.04 4.77 -12.10
N GLU A 84 9.17 3.81 -11.75
CA GLU A 84 8.89 2.63 -12.57
C GLU A 84 7.52 2.68 -13.24
N THR A 85 6.69 3.70 -12.95
CA THR A 85 5.35 3.81 -13.55
C THR A 85 5.09 5.19 -14.15
N ASP A 86 4.11 5.27 -15.04
CA ASP A 86 3.65 6.52 -15.62
C ASP A 86 2.47 7.16 -14.86
N LEU A 87 2.18 6.71 -13.64
CA LEU A 87 1.06 7.19 -12.83
C LEU A 87 1.02 8.72 -12.75
N LEU A 88 2.18 9.35 -12.54
CA LEU A 88 2.28 10.81 -12.41
C LEU A 88 2.41 11.56 -13.75
N LYS A 89 2.53 10.85 -14.87
CA LYS A 89 2.66 11.46 -16.20
C LYS A 89 1.36 11.41 -17.00
N CYS A 90 0.65 10.27 -16.92
CA CYS A 90 -0.49 9.95 -17.78
C CYS A 90 -1.84 10.17 -17.09
N TYR A 91 -1.88 10.40 -15.78
CA TYR A 91 -3.10 10.60 -15.00
C TYR A 91 -4.17 9.52 -15.23
N PRO A 92 -3.82 8.22 -15.16
CA PRO A 92 -4.78 7.14 -15.37
C PRO A 92 -5.88 7.16 -14.31
N ARG A 93 -7.05 6.63 -14.62
CA ARG A 93 -8.12 6.50 -13.64
C ARG A 93 -7.71 5.51 -12.54
N THR A 94 -7.35 6.05 -11.39
CA THR A 94 -6.72 5.35 -10.28
C THR A 94 -7.69 5.23 -9.11
N LEU A 95 -7.91 4.01 -8.65
CA LEU A 95 -8.59 3.71 -7.40
C LEU A 95 -7.57 3.36 -6.31
N HIS A 96 -7.54 4.14 -5.25
CA HIS A 96 -6.67 3.90 -4.09
C HIS A 96 -7.51 3.47 -2.89
N ILE A 97 -7.49 2.19 -2.57
CA ILE A 97 -8.29 1.57 -1.51
C ILE A 97 -7.48 1.54 -0.21
N ALA A 98 -8.11 1.85 0.92
CA ALA A 98 -7.47 2.03 2.24
C ALA A 98 -6.24 2.96 2.17
N PRO A 99 -6.41 4.19 1.65
CA PRO A 99 -5.30 5.01 1.18
C PRO A 99 -4.36 5.42 2.31
N GLU A 100 -3.06 5.18 2.12
CA GLU A 100 -2.04 5.71 3.02
C GLU A 100 -2.00 7.23 2.93
N VAL A 101 -2.26 7.88 4.05
CA VAL A 101 -2.37 9.35 4.13
C VAL A 101 -1.14 10.07 3.57
N CYS A 102 0.06 9.51 3.76
CA CYS A 102 1.30 10.11 3.25
C CYS A 102 1.39 10.05 1.71
N ILE A 103 0.85 9.02 1.06
CA ILE A 103 0.79 8.88 -0.41
C ILE A 103 -0.37 9.72 -0.96
N MET A 104 -1.56 9.56 -0.38
CA MET A 104 -2.77 10.29 -0.78
C MET A 104 -2.56 11.81 -0.82
N ARG A 105 -1.86 12.37 0.18
CA ARG A 105 -1.57 13.82 0.27
C ARG A 105 -0.71 14.35 -0.88
N HIS A 106 0.00 13.48 -1.59
CA HIS A 106 0.76 13.84 -2.79
C HIS A 106 -0.04 13.57 -4.06
N LEU A 107 -0.78 12.46 -4.12
CA LEU A 107 -1.57 12.10 -5.30
C LEU A 107 -2.78 13.02 -5.47
N LYS A 108 -3.58 13.31 -4.43
CA LYS A 108 -4.76 14.19 -4.57
C LYS A 108 -4.43 15.56 -5.19
N PRO A 109 -3.43 16.33 -4.71
CA PRO A 109 -3.07 17.60 -5.34
C PRO A 109 -2.51 17.43 -6.76
N HIS A 110 -1.76 16.35 -7.02
CA HIS A 110 -1.20 16.07 -8.33
C HIS A 110 -2.31 15.84 -9.38
N PHE A 111 -3.37 15.14 -9.01
CA PHE A 111 -4.53 14.87 -9.85
C PHE A 111 -5.60 16.00 -9.83
N ALA A 112 -5.38 17.11 -9.12
CA ALA A 112 -6.40 18.16 -8.96
C ALA A 112 -6.88 18.78 -10.28
N GLY A 113 -6.02 18.81 -11.32
CA GLY A 113 -6.38 19.23 -12.67
C GLY A 113 -7.13 18.18 -13.50
N HIS A 114 -7.32 16.98 -12.99
CA HIS A 114 -7.92 15.83 -13.66
C HIS A 114 -9.02 15.21 -12.78
N PRO A 115 -10.18 15.89 -12.64
CA PRO A 115 -11.24 15.45 -11.73
C PRO A 115 -11.76 14.05 -12.10
N GLY A 116 -11.93 13.20 -11.07
CA GLY A 116 -12.38 11.83 -11.24
C GLY A 116 -11.30 10.82 -11.66
N GLN A 117 -10.08 11.27 -11.96
CA GLN A 117 -8.98 10.35 -12.31
C GLN A 117 -8.28 9.73 -11.09
N TYR A 118 -8.32 10.35 -9.94
CA TYR A 118 -7.84 9.77 -8.70
C TYR A 118 -8.94 9.77 -7.65
N VAL A 119 -9.37 8.58 -7.27
CA VAL A 119 -10.46 8.36 -6.31
C VAL A 119 -9.95 7.46 -5.19
N THR A 120 -10.29 7.82 -3.96
CA THR A 120 -9.94 7.02 -2.78
C THR A 120 -11.16 6.31 -2.23
N ALA A 121 -10.97 5.09 -1.72
CA ALA A 121 -12.05 4.30 -1.12
C ALA A 121 -11.58 3.65 0.19
N ASP A 122 -12.49 3.54 1.13
CA ASP A 122 -12.27 2.86 2.41
C ASP A 122 -13.61 2.43 2.97
N LEU A 123 -13.63 1.44 3.87
CA LEU A 123 -14.87 1.01 4.50
C LEU A 123 -15.46 2.11 5.41
N GLU A 124 -14.62 2.76 6.22
CA GLU A 124 -15.05 3.66 7.30
C GLU A 124 -14.30 5.00 7.36
N SER A 125 -13.15 5.12 6.70
CA SER A 125 -12.29 6.30 6.84
C SER A 125 -12.95 7.55 6.26
N PRO A 126 -13.18 8.62 7.05
CA PRO A 126 -13.77 9.87 6.56
C PRO A 126 -12.87 10.64 5.59
N LEU A 127 -11.65 10.16 5.32
CA LEU A 127 -10.70 10.75 4.38
C LEU A 127 -10.88 10.20 2.96
N ALA A 128 -11.61 9.10 2.80
CA ALA A 128 -11.90 8.50 1.51
C ALA A 128 -13.05 9.21 0.79
N ASP A 129 -13.02 9.18 -0.53
CA ASP A 129 -14.06 9.77 -1.38
C ASP A 129 -15.27 8.85 -1.51
N LEU A 130 -15.03 7.51 -1.44
CA LEU A 130 -16.05 6.47 -1.51
C LEU A 130 -15.98 5.55 -0.30
N HIS A 131 -17.13 4.98 0.09
CA HIS A 131 -17.22 4.02 1.19
C HIS A 131 -17.90 2.74 0.71
N PHE A 132 -17.15 1.64 0.74
CA PHE A 132 -17.67 0.31 0.39
C PHE A 132 -16.76 -0.79 0.93
N ASP A 133 -17.31 -2.01 1.00
CA ASP A 133 -16.54 -3.22 1.24
C ASP A 133 -15.85 -3.66 -0.06
N VAL A 134 -14.54 -3.93 0.00
CA VAL A 134 -13.76 -4.41 -1.14
C VAL A 134 -14.26 -5.75 -1.70
N GLN A 135 -15.01 -6.51 -0.91
CA GLN A 135 -15.67 -7.74 -1.34
C GLN A 135 -16.93 -7.50 -2.20
N GLN A 136 -17.38 -6.23 -2.33
CA GLN A 136 -18.53 -5.82 -3.13
C GLN A 136 -18.33 -4.38 -3.59
N ILE A 137 -17.57 -4.19 -4.65
CA ILE A 137 -17.19 -2.87 -5.16
C ILE A 137 -18.31 -2.30 -6.05
N PRO A 138 -18.93 -1.15 -5.71
CA PRO A 138 -20.03 -0.56 -6.48
C PRO A 138 -19.53 0.23 -7.70
N LEU A 139 -18.57 -0.32 -8.41
CA LEU A 139 -18.04 0.24 -9.66
C LEU A 139 -18.30 -0.75 -10.80
N ALA A 140 -18.46 -0.19 -12.02
CA ALA A 140 -18.65 -1.00 -13.21
C ALA A 140 -17.41 -1.85 -13.52
N ASP A 141 -17.60 -2.93 -14.27
CA ASP A 141 -16.52 -3.72 -14.84
C ASP A 141 -15.65 -2.81 -15.72
N ASP A 142 -14.36 -3.12 -15.80
CA ASP A 142 -13.42 -2.42 -16.68
C ASP A 142 -13.43 -0.89 -16.49
N SER A 143 -13.59 -0.41 -15.28
CA SER A 143 -13.81 1.00 -14.98
C SER A 143 -12.58 1.76 -14.50
N VAL A 144 -11.51 1.08 -14.07
CA VAL A 144 -10.28 1.71 -13.56
C VAL A 144 -9.04 1.22 -14.30
N ASP A 145 -8.06 2.11 -14.48
CA ASP A 145 -6.80 1.78 -15.14
C ASP A 145 -5.74 1.29 -14.14
N VAL A 146 -5.81 1.81 -12.90
CA VAL A 146 -4.83 1.52 -11.85
C VAL A 146 -5.51 1.25 -10.52
N ILE A 147 -5.07 0.22 -9.81
CA ILE A 147 -5.49 -0.09 -8.45
C ILE A 147 -4.29 -0.02 -7.49
N LEU A 148 -4.45 0.75 -6.41
CA LEU A 148 -3.56 0.73 -5.26
C LEU A 148 -4.36 0.21 -4.07
N CYS A 149 -3.97 -0.97 -3.54
CA CYS A 149 -4.66 -1.63 -2.42
C CYS A 149 -3.61 -2.29 -1.52
N ASN A 150 -3.21 -1.59 -0.47
CA ASN A 150 -2.09 -1.99 0.34
C ASN A 150 -2.50 -2.24 1.79
N HIS A 151 -2.04 -3.37 2.36
CA HIS A 151 -2.30 -3.76 3.74
C HIS A 151 -3.80 -3.74 4.10
N LEU A 152 -4.61 -4.31 3.22
CA LEU A 152 -6.05 -4.46 3.39
C LEU A 152 -6.49 -5.92 3.40
N LEU A 153 -5.98 -6.74 2.48
CA LEU A 153 -6.47 -8.09 2.24
C LEU A 153 -6.28 -9.03 3.45
N GLU A 154 -5.29 -8.76 4.30
CA GLU A 154 -5.10 -9.49 5.56
C GLU A 154 -6.22 -9.28 6.58
N HIS A 155 -7.02 -8.22 6.42
CA HIS A 155 -8.15 -7.88 7.30
C HIS A 155 -9.50 -8.37 6.77
N VAL A 156 -9.59 -8.64 5.46
CA VAL A 156 -10.84 -8.96 4.76
C VAL A 156 -11.30 -10.38 5.09
N ALA A 157 -12.60 -10.60 5.21
CA ALA A 157 -13.15 -11.91 5.53
C ALA A 157 -12.85 -12.93 4.40
N ASP A 158 -13.15 -12.57 3.17
CA ASP A 158 -12.91 -13.37 1.98
C ASP A 158 -12.03 -12.57 0.99
N ASP A 159 -10.71 -12.81 1.05
CA ASP A 159 -9.75 -12.13 0.18
C ASP A 159 -9.88 -12.57 -1.28
N ARG A 160 -10.34 -13.80 -1.54
CA ARG A 160 -10.56 -14.30 -2.91
C ARG A 160 -11.69 -13.54 -3.58
N LYS A 161 -12.78 -13.31 -2.84
CA LYS A 161 -13.90 -12.50 -3.33
C LYS A 161 -13.46 -11.05 -3.58
N ALA A 162 -12.68 -10.47 -2.68
CA ALA A 162 -12.11 -9.15 -2.87
C ALA A 162 -11.21 -9.09 -4.11
N LEU A 163 -10.34 -10.08 -4.31
CA LEU A 163 -9.48 -10.17 -5.49
C LEU A 163 -10.27 -10.30 -6.80
N CYS A 164 -11.37 -11.08 -6.81
CA CYS A 164 -12.27 -11.17 -7.97
C CYS A 164 -12.92 -9.82 -8.29
N GLU A 165 -13.34 -9.06 -7.29
CA GLU A 165 -13.91 -7.71 -7.48
C GLU A 165 -12.87 -6.73 -8.00
N LEU A 166 -11.64 -6.76 -7.47
CA LEU A 166 -10.52 -5.94 -7.95
C LEU A 166 -10.19 -6.27 -9.41
N TYR A 167 -10.19 -7.57 -9.78
CA TYR A 167 -9.98 -8.00 -11.15
C TYR A 167 -11.09 -7.52 -12.07
N ARG A 168 -12.35 -7.64 -11.66
CA ARG A 168 -13.53 -7.24 -12.41
C ARG A 168 -13.49 -5.76 -12.81
N ILE A 169 -13.14 -4.89 -11.87
CA ILE A 169 -13.15 -3.44 -12.11
C ILE A 169 -11.90 -2.92 -12.85
N LEU A 170 -10.78 -3.68 -12.82
CA LEU A 170 -9.56 -3.30 -13.51
C LEU A 170 -9.72 -3.54 -15.02
N LYS A 171 -9.44 -2.54 -15.84
CA LYS A 171 -9.49 -2.67 -17.29
C LYS A 171 -8.48 -3.69 -17.81
N PRO A 172 -8.78 -4.36 -18.95
CA PRO A 172 -7.76 -5.05 -19.73
C PRO A 172 -6.57 -4.13 -20.03
N GLY A 173 -5.35 -4.58 -19.75
CA GLY A 173 -4.14 -3.76 -19.82
C GLY A 173 -3.93 -2.81 -18.63
N GLY A 174 -4.83 -2.80 -17.66
CA GLY A 174 -4.65 -2.09 -16.39
C GLY A 174 -3.68 -2.80 -15.45
N TRP A 175 -3.17 -2.06 -14.46
CA TRP A 175 -2.22 -2.58 -13.50
C TRP A 175 -2.54 -2.18 -12.06
N GLY A 176 -1.89 -2.80 -11.10
CA GLY A 176 -2.07 -2.44 -9.70
C GLY A 176 -0.92 -2.86 -8.80
N ILE A 177 -0.92 -2.32 -7.61
CA ILE A 177 -0.05 -2.72 -6.50
C ILE A 177 -0.94 -3.18 -5.35
N LEU A 178 -0.76 -4.43 -4.93
CA LEU A 178 -1.48 -5.05 -3.82
C LEU A 178 -0.47 -5.56 -2.79
N LEU A 179 -0.07 -4.67 -1.88
CA LEU A 179 0.88 -5.04 -0.82
C LEU A 179 0.15 -5.72 0.34
N SER A 180 0.68 -6.85 0.76
CA SER A 180 0.32 -7.51 2.02
C SER A 180 1.58 -7.98 2.75
N PRO A 181 1.56 -8.11 4.09
CA PRO A 181 2.67 -8.70 4.81
C PRO A 181 2.79 -10.18 4.47
N VAL A 182 3.81 -10.54 3.71
CA VAL A 182 4.11 -11.92 3.35
C VAL A 182 5.23 -12.44 4.25
N GLU A 183 4.98 -13.47 5.01
CA GLU A 183 5.97 -14.13 5.87
C GLU A 183 6.60 -15.30 5.10
N ALA A 184 7.86 -15.13 4.71
CA ALA A 184 8.58 -16.08 3.86
C ALA A 184 8.79 -17.47 4.50
N ASP A 185 8.65 -17.57 5.81
CA ASP A 185 8.77 -18.83 6.55
C ASP A 185 7.52 -19.73 6.39
N TYR A 186 6.44 -19.21 5.82
CA TYR A 186 5.22 -19.95 5.49
C TYR A 186 5.19 -20.23 3.99
N GLU A 187 5.18 -21.51 3.60
CA GLU A 187 4.97 -21.90 2.20
C GLU A 187 3.56 -21.58 1.71
N GLN A 188 2.58 -21.81 2.60
CA GLN A 188 1.15 -21.58 2.35
C GLN A 188 0.61 -20.54 3.32
N THR A 189 -0.32 -19.73 2.84
CA THR A 189 -1.09 -18.79 3.64
C THR A 189 -1.80 -19.53 4.77
N PHE A 190 -1.56 -19.10 6.00
CA PHE A 190 -2.27 -19.61 7.16
C PHE A 190 -3.49 -18.73 7.46
N GLU A 191 -4.66 -19.32 7.47
CA GLU A 191 -5.93 -18.68 7.84
C GLU A 191 -6.79 -19.65 8.65
N ASP A 192 -7.50 -19.12 9.66
CA ASP A 192 -8.41 -19.89 10.50
C ASP A 192 -9.55 -18.97 11.00
N ASP A 193 -10.73 -19.14 10.43
CA ASP A 193 -11.91 -18.34 10.77
C ASP A 193 -12.48 -18.65 12.17
N THR A 194 -12.06 -19.74 12.80
CA THR A 194 -12.48 -20.07 14.19
C THR A 194 -11.79 -19.17 15.22
N ILE A 195 -10.66 -18.56 14.87
CA ILE A 195 -9.93 -17.62 15.71
C ILE A 195 -10.62 -16.26 15.64
N THR A 196 -11.50 -15.98 16.59
CA THR A 196 -12.30 -14.75 16.63
C THR A 196 -11.86 -13.78 17.73
N ASP A 197 -11.21 -14.28 18.78
CA ASP A 197 -10.75 -13.47 19.90
C ASP A 197 -9.61 -12.51 19.49
N PRO A 198 -9.70 -11.19 19.77
CA PRO A 198 -8.71 -10.20 19.36
C PRO A 198 -7.32 -10.40 19.96
N ASP A 199 -7.22 -10.87 21.19
CA ASP A 199 -5.92 -11.13 21.84
C ASP A 199 -5.27 -12.39 21.22
N GLU A 200 -6.07 -13.40 20.89
CA GLU A 200 -5.61 -14.59 20.20
C GLU A 200 -5.17 -14.26 18.76
N ARG A 201 -5.93 -13.46 18.01
CA ARG A 201 -5.52 -12.93 16.70
C ARG A 201 -4.19 -12.19 16.79
N THR A 202 -4.04 -11.32 17.80
CA THR A 202 -2.77 -10.61 18.01
C THR A 202 -1.60 -11.57 18.24
N ARG A 203 -1.82 -12.66 18.96
CA ARG A 203 -0.80 -13.66 19.25
C ARG A 203 -0.43 -14.49 18.01
N ILE A 204 -1.41 -14.86 17.19
CA ILE A 204 -1.25 -15.78 16.05
C ILE A 204 -0.92 -15.01 14.78
N PHE A 205 -1.72 -13.99 14.44
CA PHE A 205 -1.61 -13.24 13.19
C PHE A 205 -0.82 -11.92 13.32
N GLY A 206 -0.35 -11.59 14.54
CA GLY A 206 0.45 -10.39 14.80
C GLY A 206 -0.35 -9.10 15.03
N GLN A 207 -1.67 -9.08 14.73
CA GLN A 207 -2.56 -7.94 14.95
C GLN A 207 -3.99 -8.42 15.27
N TYR A 208 -4.72 -7.67 16.09
CA TYR A 208 -6.04 -8.05 16.62
C TYR A 208 -7.14 -8.20 15.55
N ASP A 209 -6.97 -7.57 14.39
CA ASP A 209 -7.91 -7.54 13.28
C ASP A 209 -7.41 -8.28 12.03
N HIS A 210 -6.22 -8.88 12.07
CA HIS A 210 -5.75 -9.78 11.04
C HIS A 210 -6.54 -11.10 11.06
N ARG A 211 -6.78 -11.67 9.89
CA ARG A 211 -7.46 -12.95 9.69
C ARG A 211 -6.57 -14.02 9.11
N ARG A 212 -5.40 -13.60 8.56
CA ARG A 212 -4.45 -14.50 7.92
C ARG A 212 -3.02 -13.99 7.99
N ILE A 213 -2.11 -14.93 7.81
CA ILE A 213 -0.69 -14.67 7.53
C ILE A 213 -0.46 -15.15 6.10
N TYR A 214 -0.17 -14.26 5.18
CA TYR A 214 0.19 -14.65 3.84
C TYR A 214 1.56 -15.32 3.81
N GLY A 215 1.63 -16.46 3.12
CA GLY A 215 2.84 -17.21 2.84
C GLY A 215 3.42 -16.88 1.46
N ALA A 216 4.37 -17.69 1.03
CA ALA A 216 5.01 -17.59 -0.29
C ALA A 216 4.02 -17.81 -1.45
N ASP A 217 2.85 -18.40 -1.19
CA ASP A 217 1.74 -18.62 -2.12
C ASP A 217 0.91 -17.35 -2.41
N TYR A 218 1.20 -16.19 -1.79
CA TYR A 218 0.42 -14.98 -2.01
C TYR A 218 0.35 -14.55 -3.49
N PRO A 219 1.44 -14.57 -4.28
CA PRO A 219 1.35 -14.32 -5.72
C PRO A 219 0.45 -15.32 -6.48
N ASP A 220 0.37 -16.57 -6.03
CA ASP A 220 -0.50 -17.56 -6.65
C ASP A 220 -1.98 -17.30 -6.36
N ARG A 221 -2.31 -16.74 -5.19
CA ARG A 221 -3.67 -16.24 -4.90
C ARG A 221 -4.06 -15.11 -5.85
N LEU A 222 -3.15 -14.18 -6.15
CA LEU A 222 -3.38 -13.13 -7.14
C LEU A 222 -3.62 -13.72 -8.53
N ARG A 223 -2.80 -14.68 -8.95
CA ARG A 223 -2.95 -15.38 -10.24
C ARG A 223 -4.26 -16.17 -10.32
N ALA A 224 -4.69 -16.80 -9.23
CA ALA A 224 -5.96 -17.52 -9.18
C ALA A 224 -7.19 -16.62 -9.40
N ALA A 225 -7.09 -15.32 -9.12
CA ALA A 225 -8.12 -14.33 -9.43
C ALA A 225 -8.07 -13.83 -10.89
N GLY A 226 -7.09 -14.26 -11.68
CA GLY A 226 -6.94 -13.91 -13.09
C GLY A 226 -5.82 -12.89 -13.39
N PHE A 227 -5.15 -12.35 -12.39
CA PHE A 227 -4.05 -11.42 -12.61
C PHE A 227 -2.77 -12.12 -13.08
N GLU A 228 -1.97 -11.43 -13.88
CA GLU A 228 -0.54 -11.68 -13.88
C GLU A 228 0.08 -10.98 -12.67
N ALA A 229 0.77 -11.71 -11.84
CA ALA A 229 1.34 -11.19 -10.60
C ALA A 229 2.84 -11.44 -10.53
N ALA A 230 3.59 -10.39 -10.23
CA ALA A 230 5.00 -10.43 -9.93
C ALA A 230 5.24 -10.01 -8.48
N ASP A 231 6.08 -10.76 -7.78
CA ASP A 231 6.58 -10.44 -6.45
C ASP A 231 8.02 -9.94 -6.57
N ILE A 232 8.21 -8.63 -6.47
CA ILE A 232 9.46 -7.94 -6.80
C ILE A 232 10.19 -7.53 -5.53
N ASP A 233 11.42 -8.00 -5.29
CA ASP A 233 12.30 -7.42 -4.26
C ASP A 233 12.85 -6.07 -4.76
N TYR A 234 11.96 -5.08 -4.82
CA TYR A 234 12.31 -3.76 -5.33
C TYR A 234 13.39 -3.06 -4.49
N ALA A 235 13.48 -3.36 -3.19
CA ALA A 235 14.56 -2.82 -2.37
C ALA A 235 15.95 -3.37 -2.77
N ALA A 236 16.03 -4.51 -3.45
CA ALA A 236 17.30 -5.04 -3.95
C ALA A 236 17.86 -4.23 -5.12
N THR A 237 17.05 -3.47 -5.84
CA THR A 237 17.50 -2.63 -6.95
C THR A 237 18.29 -1.39 -6.50
N PHE A 238 18.21 -1.05 -5.21
CA PHE A 238 18.90 0.11 -4.63
C PHE A 238 20.26 -0.30 -4.08
N THR A 239 21.24 0.60 -4.20
CA THR A 239 22.54 0.47 -3.52
C THR A 239 22.37 0.51 -2.00
N ASP A 240 23.35 0.01 -1.25
CA ASP A 240 23.35 0.09 0.21
C ASP A 240 23.23 1.54 0.70
N ALA A 241 23.93 2.46 0.05
CA ALA A 241 23.89 3.89 0.36
C ALA A 241 22.47 4.49 0.16
N GLU A 242 21.78 4.12 -0.91
CA GLU A 242 20.40 4.58 -1.16
C GLU A 242 19.41 3.94 -0.17
N ARG A 243 19.57 2.64 0.12
CA ARG A 243 18.75 1.97 1.14
C ARG A 243 18.89 2.64 2.50
N GLU A 244 20.09 3.05 2.85
CA GLU A 244 20.34 3.75 4.10
C GLU A 244 19.81 5.19 4.06
N LEU A 245 20.05 5.92 2.97
CA LEU A 245 19.57 7.29 2.77
C LEU A 245 18.03 7.37 2.84
N TYR A 246 17.32 6.50 2.13
CA TYR A 246 15.86 6.46 2.12
C TYR A 246 15.28 5.66 3.29
N ALA A 247 16.16 5.11 4.14
CA ALA A 247 15.77 4.24 5.26
C ALA A 247 14.77 3.16 4.82
N LEU A 248 15.09 2.44 3.75
CA LEU A 248 14.31 1.32 3.25
C LEU A 248 14.48 0.11 4.16
N ALA A 249 13.46 -0.74 4.20
CA ALA A 249 13.44 -1.86 5.13
C ALA A 249 14.55 -2.89 4.83
N ARG A 250 15.09 -3.46 5.91
CA ARG A 250 16.01 -4.61 5.83
C ARG A 250 15.28 -5.95 5.91
N ARG A 251 14.04 -5.98 6.42
CA ARG A 251 13.24 -7.21 6.54
C ARG A 251 12.69 -7.62 5.19
N PRO A 252 12.74 -8.91 4.80
CA PRO A 252 12.35 -9.40 3.48
C PRO A 252 10.97 -8.94 3.04
N TYR A 253 9.94 -9.12 3.88
CA TYR A 253 8.55 -8.78 3.53
C TYR A 253 8.27 -7.27 3.33
N LEU A 254 9.11 -6.38 3.88
CA LEU A 254 8.98 -4.93 3.69
C LEU A 254 9.79 -4.41 2.49
N ARG A 255 10.49 -5.29 1.79
CA ARG A 255 11.36 -4.98 0.64
C ARG A 255 10.67 -5.27 -0.69
N ARG A 256 9.59 -6.03 -0.66
CA ARG A 256 8.92 -6.57 -1.84
C ARG A 256 7.68 -5.78 -2.18
N LEU A 257 7.37 -5.76 -3.47
CA LEU A 257 6.16 -5.19 -4.04
C LEU A 257 5.45 -6.28 -4.83
N GLN A 258 4.14 -6.45 -4.61
CA GLN A 258 3.33 -7.30 -5.44
C GLN A 258 2.65 -6.42 -6.50
N ALA A 259 3.25 -6.40 -7.69
CA ALA A 259 2.70 -5.76 -8.86
C ALA A 259 1.83 -6.76 -9.64
N LEU A 260 0.73 -6.27 -10.19
CA LEU A 260 -0.18 -7.08 -10.98
C LEU A 260 -0.62 -6.35 -12.24
N THR A 261 -0.96 -7.14 -13.26
CA THR A 261 -1.56 -6.65 -14.48
C THR A 261 -2.75 -7.54 -14.86
N ARG A 262 -3.73 -6.96 -15.52
CA ARG A 262 -4.77 -7.71 -16.24
C ARG A 262 -4.41 -7.74 -17.70
N GLN A 263 -4.27 -8.93 -18.28
CA GLN A 263 -3.95 -9.11 -19.69
C GLN A 263 -4.97 -8.39 -20.58
N PRO A 264 -4.55 -7.80 -21.71
CA PRO A 264 -5.47 -7.33 -22.73
C PRO A 264 -6.29 -8.51 -23.25
N ASP A 265 -7.59 -8.30 -23.41
CA ASP A 265 -8.45 -9.31 -24.04
C ASP A 265 -7.92 -9.68 -25.43
N THR A 266 -7.60 -10.94 -25.67
CA THR A 266 -7.02 -11.41 -26.93
C THR A 266 -8.02 -11.50 -28.08
N VAL A 267 -9.15 -10.80 -28.03
CA VAL A 267 -10.14 -10.75 -29.12
C VAL A 267 -10.70 -9.36 -29.28
N SER A 268 -10.34 -8.77 -30.35
CA SER A 268 -11.06 -7.94 -31.32
C SER A 268 -10.24 -6.76 -31.82
N ALA A 269 -9.56 -6.99 -32.93
CA ALA A 269 -9.28 -5.93 -33.88
C ALA A 269 -10.64 -5.43 -34.43
N ALA A 270 -11.26 -4.47 -33.78
CA ALA A 270 -12.45 -3.77 -34.27
C ALA A 270 -12.25 -2.26 -34.13
N ALA A 271 -12.06 -1.66 -35.28
CA ALA A 271 -12.28 -0.29 -35.70
C ALA A 271 -11.58 0.88 -34.98
N PRO A 272 -10.83 1.69 -35.72
CA PRO A 272 -10.32 2.98 -35.25
C PRO A 272 -11.46 4.02 -35.35
N GLY A 273 -11.78 4.67 -34.24
CA GLY A 273 -12.73 5.76 -34.31
C GLY A 273 -13.38 6.17 -32.99
N SER A 274 -12.60 6.49 -31.97
CA SER A 274 -13.09 7.32 -30.86
C SER A 274 -12.00 8.33 -30.50
N PRO A 275 -12.28 9.64 -30.51
CA PRO A 275 -11.30 10.67 -30.23
C PRO A 275 -11.08 10.76 -28.72
N GLY A 276 -9.85 10.64 -28.26
CA GLY A 276 -9.44 11.11 -26.94
C GLY A 276 -8.72 10.19 -25.99
N TYR A 277 -8.19 9.05 -26.42
CA TYR A 277 -7.32 8.24 -25.58
C TYR A 277 -5.99 7.97 -26.30
N THR A 278 -5.00 8.80 -26.02
CA THR A 278 -3.62 8.47 -26.38
C THR A 278 -3.19 7.37 -25.42
N ARG A 279 -3.15 6.12 -25.89
CA ARG A 279 -2.55 5.01 -25.14
C ARG A 279 -1.11 5.39 -24.85
N CYS A 280 -0.75 5.53 -23.59
CA CYS A 280 0.64 5.38 -23.14
C CYS A 280 0.99 3.87 -23.24
N THR A 281 1.04 3.34 -24.46
CA THR A 281 1.21 1.90 -24.72
C THR A 281 2.67 1.45 -24.79
N GLU A 282 3.64 2.27 -24.39
CA GLU A 282 5.04 1.94 -24.61
C GLU A 282 5.89 1.74 -23.35
N TYR A 283 5.28 1.63 -22.17
CA TYR A 283 6.11 1.36 -20.96
C TYR A 283 5.40 0.43 -19.98
N PHE A 284 5.37 -0.86 -20.29
CA PHE A 284 5.38 -1.87 -19.25
C PHE A 284 6.85 -2.23 -19.03
N PRO A 285 7.43 -2.06 -17.83
CA PRO A 285 8.71 -2.64 -17.54
C PRO A 285 8.60 -4.15 -17.74
N GLU A 286 9.37 -4.71 -18.67
CA GLU A 286 9.60 -6.15 -18.69
C GLU A 286 10.11 -6.50 -17.30
N PHE A 287 9.40 -7.38 -16.61
CA PHE A 287 9.82 -7.84 -15.30
C PHE A 287 11.18 -8.55 -15.49
N PRO A 288 12.24 -8.11 -14.80
CA PRO A 288 13.50 -8.84 -14.86
C PRO A 288 13.27 -10.27 -14.37
N ALA A 289 13.77 -11.24 -15.17
CA ALA A 289 13.69 -12.68 -14.90
C ALA A 289 14.38 -13.06 -13.58
#